data_39cbec9c8fc2e5dda95b2774ff47f075
#
_entry.id   39cbec9c8fc2e5dda95b2774ff47f075
#
_cell.length_a   1.000
_cell.length_b   1.000
_cell.length_c   1.000
_cell.angle_alpha   90.00
_cell.angle_beta   90.00
_cell.angle_gamma   90.00
#
_symmetry.space_group_name_H-M   'P 1'
#
loop_
_entity.id
_entity.type
_entity.pdbx_description
1 polymer ?
#
loop_
_entity_poly.entity_id
_entity_poly.type
_entity_poly.pdbx_seq_one_letter_code
_entity_poly.pdbx_strand_id
1 'polypeptide(L)'
;MTTAFRIAPVLVWALFAAPAALAADTLPLTAVQKTNLGIVTAAAASGTASPALTYPARVTLPPASVRVVAAAGAGLVTQLHVQAGDTVKRGAPLVTLSMPGLADAQNALTQARLKSQLASGNAARDQKLFAEGLIAESRLRMTQADAQSASASLAAAQTAMTLLGTGKVSGSTITLTAPIAGVVLDSAAGPGERVDAGMALLKIADLSKLALEIPLSTAQARQVVVGQAVTMADSTASGRITALLPQLNASQSVLARASLADPQGLLRPGQSVQASLAGLQSAQALSVPSAALVWKLNAAYVFVETAQGFTPTPVRLVRQNARVAEVSGLAAGSRVAVKGVAALKAQWLGE
;
A
#
# COMPACT_ATOMS: atom_id res chain seq x y z
N MET A 1 63.51 37.36 -3.89
CA MET A 1 63.70 36.76 -5.24
C MET A 1 62.44 36.02 -5.58
N THR A 2 61.63 36.67 -6.38
CA THR A 2 60.32 36.32 -6.80
C THR A 2 60.36 35.68 -8.19
N THR A 3 59.93 34.45 -8.33
CA THR A 3 59.72 33.84 -9.65
C THR A 3 58.26 33.50 -9.84
N ALA A 4 57.61 34.33 -10.70
CA ALA A 4 56.26 34.15 -11.14
C ALA A 4 56.17 33.09 -12.24
N PHE A 5 55.34 32.06 -12.02
CA PHE A 5 54.98 31.01 -13.01
C PHE A 5 53.67 31.40 -13.72
N ARG A 6 53.81 31.75 -15.00
CA ARG A 6 52.68 32.04 -15.88
C ARG A 6 52.14 30.74 -16.43
N ILE A 7 50.86 30.45 -16.11
CA ILE A 7 50.07 29.35 -16.71
C ILE A 7 49.26 29.95 -17.85
N ALA A 8 49.50 29.47 -19.09
CA ALA A 8 48.71 29.79 -20.25
C ALA A 8 47.42 28.98 -20.28
N PRO A 9 46.27 29.53 -20.71
CA PRO A 9 45.05 28.76 -20.88
C PRO A 9 45.07 27.94 -22.14
N VAL A 10 44.95 26.62 -22.03
CA VAL A 10 44.72 25.68 -23.14
C VAL A 10 43.22 25.76 -23.47
N LEU A 11 42.93 26.29 -24.64
CA LEU A 11 41.58 26.34 -25.23
C LEU A 11 41.24 24.94 -25.78
N VAL A 12 40.43 24.16 -25.01
CA VAL A 12 39.89 22.87 -25.49
C VAL A 12 38.67 23.17 -26.40
N TRP A 13 38.83 23.01 -27.67
CA TRP A 13 37.73 22.97 -28.62
C TRP A 13 36.94 21.66 -28.44
N ALA A 14 35.78 21.74 -27.80
CA ALA A 14 34.83 20.66 -27.78
C ALA A 14 34.15 20.56 -29.15
N LEU A 15 34.53 19.56 -29.91
CA LEU A 15 33.81 19.16 -31.15
C LEU A 15 32.42 18.64 -30.71
N PHE A 16 31.41 19.44 -30.87
CA PHE A 16 30.01 18.98 -30.82
C PHE A 16 29.77 18.13 -32.08
N ALA A 17 29.83 16.80 -31.92
CA ALA A 17 29.30 15.90 -32.94
C ALA A 17 27.77 16.01 -32.91
N ALA A 18 27.20 16.75 -33.86
CA ALA A 18 25.77 16.72 -34.09
C ALA A 18 25.36 15.28 -34.45
N PRO A 19 24.27 14.71 -33.87
CA PRO A 19 23.78 13.42 -34.33
C PRO A 19 23.38 13.54 -35.79
N ALA A 20 24.00 12.73 -36.65
CA ALA A 20 23.62 12.61 -38.05
C ALA A 20 22.14 12.22 -38.08
N ALA A 21 21.28 13.15 -38.46
CA ALA A 21 19.91 12.86 -38.81
C ALA A 21 20.00 11.90 -40.03
N LEU A 22 19.65 10.63 -39.80
CA LEU A 22 19.42 9.68 -40.87
C LEU A 22 18.40 10.31 -41.81
N ALA A 23 18.86 10.68 -43.00
CA ALA A 23 18.00 11.19 -44.07
C ALA A 23 16.93 10.11 -44.33
N ALA A 24 15.71 10.35 -43.91
CA ALA A 24 14.61 9.47 -44.19
C ALA A 24 14.37 9.52 -45.69
N ASP A 25 14.56 8.39 -46.38
CA ASP A 25 14.29 8.24 -47.82
C ASP A 25 12.83 8.59 -48.08
N THR A 26 12.57 9.84 -48.42
CA THR A 26 11.22 10.28 -48.76
C THR A 26 10.88 9.75 -50.15
N LEU A 27 9.80 9.01 -50.26
CA LEU A 27 9.26 8.52 -51.53
C LEU A 27 8.38 9.64 -52.15
N PRO A 28 8.90 10.36 -53.14
CA PRO A 28 8.13 11.43 -53.77
C PRO A 28 6.98 10.83 -54.58
N LEU A 29 5.76 11.20 -54.27
CA LEU A 29 4.55 10.74 -54.96
C LEU A 29 3.62 11.92 -55.24
N THR A 30 3.22 12.07 -56.50
CA THR A 30 2.20 13.04 -56.90
C THR A 30 0.80 12.57 -56.48
N ALA A 31 -0.14 13.50 -56.37
CA ALA A 31 -1.55 13.18 -56.03
C ALA A 31 -2.18 12.16 -57.00
N VAL A 32 -1.81 12.22 -58.27
CA VAL A 32 -2.28 11.29 -59.32
C VAL A 32 -1.70 9.89 -59.08
N GLN A 33 -0.42 9.78 -58.78
CA GLN A 33 0.22 8.50 -58.48
C GLN A 33 -0.34 7.86 -57.22
N LYS A 34 -0.65 8.65 -56.17
CA LYS A 34 -1.29 8.20 -54.93
C LYS A 34 -2.64 7.54 -55.24
N THR A 35 -3.45 8.16 -56.12
CA THR A 35 -4.75 7.62 -56.52
C THR A 35 -4.60 6.34 -57.36
N ASN A 36 -3.67 6.32 -58.31
CA ASN A 36 -3.43 5.16 -59.16
C ASN A 36 -2.90 3.93 -58.40
N LEU A 37 -2.13 4.15 -57.35
CA LEU A 37 -1.62 3.09 -56.47
C LEU A 37 -2.63 2.67 -55.39
N GLY A 38 -3.83 3.27 -55.35
CA GLY A 38 -4.89 2.97 -54.37
C GLY A 38 -4.47 3.23 -52.92
N ILE A 39 -3.58 4.22 -52.72
CA ILE A 39 -3.08 4.52 -51.36
C ILE A 39 -4.16 5.27 -50.59
N VAL A 40 -4.57 4.67 -49.48
CA VAL A 40 -5.48 5.30 -48.48
C VAL A 40 -4.70 5.56 -47.23
N THR A 41 -4.87 6.75 -46.65
CA THR A 41 -4.25 7.14 -45.38
C THR A 41 -5.28 7.24 -44.26
N ALA A 42 -4.89 6.90 -43.06
CA ALA A 42 -5.66 7.11 -41.85
C ALA A 42 -4.84 7.91 -40.82
N ALA A 43 -5.48 8.73 -40.05
CA ALA A 43 -4.82 9.41 -38.93
C ALA A 43 -4.44 8.39 -37.84
N ALA A 44 -3.21 8.48 -37.35
CA ALA A 44 -2.82 7.78 -36.15
C ALA A 44 -3.63 8.36 -34.97
N ALA A 45 -4.51 7.54 -34.43
CA ALA A 45 -5.32 7.94 -33.27
C ALA A 45 -4.49 7.82 -31.99
N SER A 46 -4.75 8.68 -31.02
CA SER A 46 -4.25 8.44 -29.67
C SER A 46 -4.70 7.05 -29.26
N GLY A 47 -3.76 6.18 -28.89
CA GLY A 47 -4.08 4.80 -28.52
C GLY A 47 -5.20 4.83 -27.48
N THR A 48 -6.27 4.06 -27.73
CA THR A 48 -7.23 3.75 -26.68
C THR A 48 -6.44 3.15 -25.53
N ALA A 49 -6.74 3.61 -24.31
CA ALA A 49 -6.04 3.17 -23.10
C ALA A 49 -5.65 1.69 -23.21
N SER A 50 -4.35 1.41 -23.12
CA SER A 50 -3.85 0.02 -23.15
C SER A 50 -4.74 -0.81 -22.27
N PRO A 51 -5.34 -1.93 -22.72
CA PRO A 51 -6.21 -2.71 -21.85
C PRO A 51 -5.44 -3.01 -20.58
N ALA A 52 -6.06 -2.69 -19.48
CA ALA A 52 -5.47 -2.91 -18.17
C ALA A 52 -5.01 -4.36 -18.04
N LEU A 53 -3.78 -4.56 -17.60
CA LEU A 53 -3.30 -5.91 -17.29
C LEU A 53 -4.18 -6.48 -16.19
N THR A 54 -4.76 -7.65 -16.43
CA THR A 54 -5.63 -8.34 -15.49
C THR A 54 -4.85 -9.42 -14.75
N TYR A 55 -4.97 -9.44 -13.44
CA TYR A 55 -4.26 -10.37 -12.55
C TYR A 55 -5.22 -11.00 -11.55
N PRO A 56 -5.07 -12.29 -11.24
CA PRO A 56 -5.75 -12.86 -10.10
C PRO A 56 -5.27 -12.15 -8.83
N ALA A 57 -6.20 -11.79 -7.97
CA ALA A 57 -5.91 -11.07 -6.75
C ALA A 57 -6.82 -11.54 -5.62
N ARG A 58 -6.40 -11.34 -4.40
CA ARG A 58 -7.15 -11.69 -3.21
C ARG A 58 -7.44 -10.46 -2.37
N VAL A 59 -8.71 -10.31 -1.97
CA VAL A 59 -9.12 -9.27 -1.03
C VAL A 59 -8.63 -9.68 0.36
N THR A 60 -7.93 -8.78 1.03
CA THR A 60 -7.38 -9.00 2.37
C THR A 60 -7.69 -7.81 3.27
N LEU A 61 -7.37 -7.96 4.55
CA LEU A 61 -7.45 -6.87 5.52
C LEU A 61 -6.05 -6.34 5.80
N PRO A 62 -5.83 -5.02 5.75
CA PRO A 62 -4.58 -4.45 6.25
C PRO A 62 -4.36 -4.85 7.71
N PRO A 63 -3.12 -5.20 8.13
CA PRO A 63 -2.85 -5.55 9.53
C PRO A 63 -3.30 -4.48 10.53
N ALA A 64 -3.27 -3.21 10.13
CA ALA A 64 -3.73 -2.09 10.95
C ALA A 64 -5.25 -2.09 11.18
N SER A 65 -6.04 -2.75 10.35
CA SER A 65 -7.51 -2.84 10.43
C SER A 65 -7.99 -4.00 11.30
N VAL A 66 -7.09 -4.87 11.75
CA VAL A 66 -7.44 -6.04 12.54
C VAL A 66 -6.92 -5.88 13.97
N ARG A 67 -7.75 -6.25 14.94
CA ARG A 67 -7.35 -6.30 16.34
C ARG A 67 -7.73 -7.66 16.92
N VAL A 68 -6.76 -8.26 17.57
CA VAL A 68 -6.96 -9.45 18.40
C VAL A 68 -7.22 -9.00 19.83
N VAL A 69 -8.29 -9.47 20.42
CA VAL A 69 -8.58 -9.31 21.83
C VAL A 69 -8.13 -10.60 22.51
N ALA A 70 -7.11 -10.48 23.34
CA ALA A 70 -6.51 -11.61 24.05
C ALA A 70 -6.81 -11.53 25.55
N ALA A 71 -6.80 -12.68 26.22
CA ALA A 71 -6.89 -12.74 27.68
C ALA A 71 -5.63 -12.15 28.31
N ALA A 72 -5.78 -11.19 29.21
CA ALA A 72 -4.66 -10.56 29.89
C ALA A 72 -4.06 -11.45 31.00
N GLY A 73 -4.80 -12.45 31.46
CA GLY A 73 -4.38 -13.41 32.44
C GLY A 73 -5.19 -14.70 32.36
N ALA A 74 -4.76 -15.73 33.10
CA ALA A 74 -5.47 -16.99 33.17
C ALA A 74 -6.83 -16.82 33.87
N GLY A 75 -7.87 -17.44 33.30
CA GLY A 75 -9.22 -17.31 33.82
C GLY A 75 -10.23 -18.25 33.17
N LEU A 76 -11.50 -18.05 33.54
CA LEU A 76 -12.65 -18.76 33.01
C LEU A 76 -13.53 -17.77 32.22
N VAL A 77 -13.92 -18.09 31.00
CA VAL A 77 -14.93 -17.34 30.27
C VAL A 77 -16.29 -17.56 30.91
N THR A 78 -16.84 -16.53 31.53
CA THR A 78 -18.16 -16.62 32.16
C THR A 78 -19.30 -16.27 31.23
N GLN A 79 -19.04 -15.30 30.31
CA GLN A 79 -20.05 -14.86 29.37
C GLN A 79 -19.40 -14.32 28.08
N LEU A 80 -19.97 -14.67 26.94
CA LEU A 80 -19.67 -14.11 25.66
C LEU A 80 -20.83 -13.19 25.23
N HIS A 81 -20.54 -11.93 24.96
CA HIS A 81 -21.56 -10.92 24.65
C HIS A 81 -21.78 -10.74 23.14
N VAL A 82 -20.89 -11.32 22.32
CA VAL A 82 -20.90 -11.18 20.85
C VAL A 82 -20.57 -12.51 20.21
N GLN A 83 -21.00 -12.68 18.95
CA GLN A 83 -20.70 -13.85 18.13
C GLN A 83 -19.94 -13.44 16.85
N ALA A 84 -19.32 -14.40 16.18
CA ALA A 84 -18.74 -14.18 14.88
C ALA A 84 -19.81 -13.66 13.90
N GLY A 85 -19.50 -12.56 13.18
CA GLY A 85 -20.43 -11.86 12.31
C GLY A 85 -21.06 -10.60 12.93
N ASP A 86 -21.04 -10.46 14.26
CA ASP A 86 -21.62 -9.29 14.93
C ASP A 86 -20.84 -8.01 14.63
N THR A 87 -21.57 -6.90 14.47
CA THR A 87 -20.97 -5.58 14.37
C THR A 87 -20.89 -4.92 15.74
N VAL A 88 -19.69 -4.49 16.11
CA VAL A 88 -19.39 -3.88 17.41
C VAL A 88 -18.90 -2.45 17.27
N LYS A 89 -19.28 -1.61 18.24
CA LYS A 89 -18.73 -0.25 18.38
C LYS A 89 -17.52 -0.30 19.33
N ARG A 90 -16.59 0.63 19.18
CA ARG A 90 -15.48 0.78 20.12
C ARG A 90 -16.03 0.93 21.56
N GLY A 91 -15.49 0.14 22.50
CA GLY A 91 -15.93 0.10 23.89
C GLY A 91 -17.13 -0.81 24.17
N ALA A 92 -17.72 -1.47 23.15
CA ALA A 92 -18.78 -2.46 23.37
C ALA A 92 -18.25 -3.66 24.16
N PRO A 93 -19.04 -4.26 25.08
CA PRO A 93 -18.65 -5.45 25.81
C PRO A 93 -18.51 -6.64 24.84
N LEU A 94 -17.46 -7.44 25.02
CA LEU A 94 -17.16 -8.59 24.17
C LEU A 94 -17.26 -9.90 24.93
N VAL A 95 -16.47 -10.00 26.00
CA VAL A 95 -16.36 -11.22 26.78
C VAL A 95 -16.10 -10.87 28.26
N THR A 96 -16.75 -11.58 29.14
CA THR A 96 -16.50 -11.48 30.60
C THR A 96 -15.71 -12.69 31.04
N LEU A 97 -14.59 -12.42 31.73
CA LEU A 97 -13.68 -13.41 32.26
C LEU A 97 -13.71 -13.36 33.80
N SER A 98 -13.75 -14.50 34.47
CA SER A 98 -13.42 -14.63 35.87
C SER A 98 -11.94 -14.93 36.01
N MET A 99 -11.21 -14.05 36.69
CA MET A 99 -9.76 -14.12 36.84
C MET A 99 -9.44 -13.99 38.34
N PRO A 100 -9.06 -15.08 39.05
CA PRO A 100 -8.71 -15.03 40.47
C PRO A 100 -7.61 -14.00 40.78
N GLY A 101 -6.57 -13.92 39.97
CA GLY A 101 -5.49 -12.94 40.11
C GLY A 101 -5.91 -11.47 40.04
N LEU A 102 -7.12 -11.18 39.54
CA LEU A 102 -7.68 -9.83 39.50
C LEU A 102 -8.05 -9.35 40.93
N ALA A 103 -8.63 -10.24 41.76
CA ALA A 103 -8.95 -9.92 43.14
C ALA A 103 -7.68 -9.64 43.97
N ASP A 104 -6.62 -10.43 43.75
CA ASP A 104 -5.32 -10.21 44.38
C ASP A 104 -4.71 -8.88 43.99
N ALA A 105 -4.72 -8.54 42.69
CA ALA A 105 -4.23 -7.26 42.19
C ALA A 105 -5.03 -6.07 42.74
N GLN A 106 -6.37 -6.19 42.88
CA GLN A 106 -7.20 -5.15 43.49
C GLN A 106 -6.88 -4.94 44.96
N ASN A 107 -6.70 -6.05 45.72
CA ASN A 107 -6.31 -5.99 47.10
C ASN A 107 -4.94 -5.33 47.26
N ALA A 108 -3.95 -5.73 46.47
CA ALA A 108 -2.61 -5.13 46.47
C ALA A 108 -2.66 -3.62 46.12
N LEU A 109 -3.47 -3.22 45.13
CA LEU A 109 -3.66 -1.81 44.77
C LEU A 109 -4.29 -1.02 45.93
N THR A 110 -5.30 -1.58 46.57
CA THR A 110 -5.99 -0.94 47.73
C THR A 110 -5.03 -0.75 48.89
N GLN A 111 -4.27 -1.78 49.26
CA GLN A 111 -3.26 -1.71 50.32
C GLN A 111 -2.16 -0.68 50.00
N ALA A 112 -1.61 -0.69 48.76
CA ALA A 112 -0.59 0.24 48.34
C ALA A 112 -1.11 1.70 48.36
N ARG A 113 -2.38 1.92 48.00
CA ARG A 113 -3.03 3.23 48.06
C ARG A 113 -3.16 3.76 49.47
N LEU A 114 -3.65 2.93 50.37
CA LEU A 114 -3.79 3.30 51.81
C LEU A 114 -2.44 3.60 52.44
N LYS A 115 -1.41 2.77 52.14
CA LYS A 115 -0.04 2.98 52.63
C LYS A 115 0.55 4.28 52.12
N SER A 116 0.36 4.58 50.83
CA SER A 116 0.84 5.83 50.21
C SER A 116 0.15 7.07 50.80
N GLN A 117 -1.16 7.00 51.03
CA GLN A 117 -1.92 8.07 51.67
C GLN A 117 -1.45 8.34 53.11
N LEU A 118 -1.21 7.28 53.91
CA LEU A 118 -0.71 7.41 55.26
C LEU A 118 0.70 8.02 55.31
N ALA A 119 1.61 7.50 54.47
CA ALA A 119 3.00 7.94 54.42
C ALA A 119 3.11 9.40 53.93
N SER A 120 2.34 9.79 52.92
CA SER A 120 2.29 11.16 52.44
C SER A 120 1.70 12.13 53.46
N GLY A 121 0.68 11.71 54.21
CA GLY A 121 0.13 12.49 55.31
C GLY A 121 1.11 12.70 56.45
N ASN A 122 1.89 11.68 56.79
CA ASN A 122 2.94 11.78 57.83
C ASN A 122 4.07 12.73 57.37
N ALA A 123 4.55 12.57 56.12
CA ALA A 123 5.59 13.45 55.55
C ALA A 123 5.13 14.91 55.50
N ALA A 124 3.87 15.17 55.11
CA ALA A 124 3.30 16.50 55.09
C ALA A 124 3.19 17.13 56.50
N ARG A 125 2.86 16.33 57.52
CA ARG A 125 2.83 16.75 58.91
C ARG A 125 4.26 17.09 59.41
N ASP A 126 5.19 16.16 59.19
CA ASP A 126 6.59 16.34 59.65
C ASP A 126 7.25 17.52 58.90
N GLN A 127 6.89 17.80 57.65
CA GLN A 127 7.32 18.95 56.90
C GLN A 127 6.92 20.27 57.63
N LYS A 128 5.70 20.35 58.15
CA LYS A 128 5.21 21.50 58.91
C LYS A 128 5.95 21.66 60.24
N LEU A 129 6.07 20.52 60.99
CA LEU A 129 6.79 20.52 62.28
C LEU A 129 8.26 20.90 62.17
N PHE A 130 8.89 20.49 61.06
CA PHE A 130 10.27 20.88 60.76
C PHE A 130 10.38 22.38 60.46
N ALA A 131 9.44 22.95 59.66
CA ALA A 131 9.40 24.39 59.40
C ALA A 131 9.21 25.22 60.65
N GLU A 132 8.55 24.68 61.67
CA GLU A 132 8.36 25.27 63.01
C GLU A 132 9.53 24.99 63.97
N GLY A 133 10.56 24.25 63.51
CA GLY A 133 11.74 23.91 64.32
C GLY A 133 11.48 22.82 65.42
N LEU A 134 10.36 22.09 65.32
CA LEU A 134 9.91 21.13 66.34
C LEU A 134 10.47 19.72 66.17
N ILE A 135 11.02 19.38 65.03
CA ILE A 135 11.63 18.06 64.76
C ILE A 135 12.99 18.21 64.07
N ALA A 136 13.83 17.17 64.19
CA ALA A 136 15.11 17.09 63.52
C ALA A 136 14.94 16.80 62.01
N GLU A 137 15.86 17.30 61.19
CA GLU A 137 15.90 17.06 59.75
C GLU A 137 15.98 15.57 59.39
N SER A 138 16.68 14.78 60.16
CA SER A 138 16.78 13.33 59.97
C SER A 138 15.41 12.64 60.01
N ARG A 139 14.52 13.10 60.88
CA ARG A 139 13.16 12.61 60.96
C ARG A 139 12.36 12.96 59.70
N LEU A 140 12.44 14.21 59.26
CA LEU A 140 11.76 14.64 58.05
C LEU A 140 12.24 13.82 56.86
N ARG A 141 13.56 13.65 56.68
CA ARG A 141 14.12 12.85 55.61
C ARG A 141 13.64 11.40 55.62
N MET A 142 13.49 10.79 56.81
CA MET A 142 12.97 9.44 56.96
C MET A 142 11.52 9.35 56.50
N THR A 143 10.64 10.25 56.94
CA THR A 143 9.22 10.22 56.54
C THR A 143 9.02 10.59 55.06
N GLN A 144 9.88 11.42 54.47
CA GLN A 144 9.89 11.66 53.02
C GLN A 144 10.31 10.42 52.25
N ALA A 145 11.36 9.70 52.70
CA ALA A 145 11.78 8.43 52.05
C ALA A 145 10.67 7.37 52.12
N ASP A 146 9.97 7.28 53.26
CA ASP A 146 8.84 6.37 53.42
C ASP A 146 7.70 6.73 52.45
N ALA A 147 7.37 8.01 52.33
CA ALA A 147 6.37 8.48 51.37
C ALA A 147 6.74 8.18 49.92
N GLN A 148 8.00 8.38 49.58
CA GLN A 148 8.51 8.06 48.26
C GLN A 148 8.45 6.56 47.95
N SER A 149 8.87 5.72 48.89
CA SER A 149 8.79 4.25 48.78
C SER A 149 7.34 3.77 48.65
N ALA A 150 6.42 4.32 49.45
CA ALA A 150 5.00 3.98 49.36
C ALA A 150 4.35 4.41 48.06
N SER A 151 4.75 5.60 47.50
CA SER A 151 4.28 6.08 46.19
C SER A 151 4.78 5.21 45.06
N ALA A 152 6.04 4.75 45.10
CA ALA A 152 6.59 3.80 44.13
C ALA A 152 5.83 2.45 44.18
N SER A 153 5.51 1.96 45.37
CA SER A 153 4.71 0.74 45.54
C SER A 153 3.29 0.89 44.94
N LEU A 154 2.67 2.05 45.14
CA LEU A 154 1.37 2.36 44.55
C LEU A 154 1.45 2.39 43.02
N ALA A 155 2.46 3.04 42.46
CA ALA A 155 2.67 3.09 41.00
C ALA A 155 2.88 1.67 40.39
N ALA A 156 3.63 0.81 41.06
CA ALA A 156 3.82 -0.58 40.68
C ALA A 156 2.51 -1.37 40.69
N ALA A 157 1.69 -1.22 41.74
CA ALA A 157 0.39 -1.89 41.84
C ALA A 157 -0.61 -1.37 40.78
N GLN A 158 -0.59 -0.07 40.47
CA GLN A 158 -1.38 0.51 39.36
C GLN A 158 -0.99 -0.07 38.03
N THR A 159 0.32 -0.17 37.76
CA THR A 159 0.84 -0.77 36.51
C THR A 159 0.42 -2.24 36.41
N ALA A 160 0.55 -3.02 37.47
CA ALA A 160 0.12 -4.42 37.51
C ALA A 160 -1.37 -4.55 37.16
N MET A 161 -2.21 -3.69 37.74
CA MET A 161 -3.65 -3.66 37.48
C MET A 161 -3.96 -3.29 36.00
N THR A 162 -3.22 -2.36 35.42
CA THR A 162 -3.39 -1.95 34.03
C THR A 162 -3.03 -3.09 33.06
N LEU A 163 -2.03 -3.89 33.38
CA LEU A 163 -1.60 -5.04 32.57
C LEU A 163 -2.66 -6.16 32.54
N LEU A 164 -3.56 -6.25 33.51
CA LEU A 164 -4.67 -7.19 33.50
C LEU A 164 -5.80 -6.83 32.55
N GLY A 165 -5.65 -5.76 31.76
CA GLY A 165 -6.49 -5.40 30.62
C GLY A 165 -7.33 -4.14 30.81
N THR A 166 -7.75 -3.57 29.71
CA THR A 166 -8.64 -2.41 29.62
C THR A 166 -10.09 -2.90 29.55
N GLY A 167 -10.76 -3.07 30.68
CA GLY A 167 -12.15 -3.52 30.74
C GLY A 167 -12.87 -2.99 31.96
N LYS A 168 -14.17 -3.25 32.05
CA LYS A 168 -14.94 -2.98 33.29
C LYS A 168 -14.66 -4.10 34.26
N VAL A 169 -14.10 -3.74 35.40
CA VAL A 169 -13.75 -4.67 36.47
C VAL A 169 -14.88 -4.68 37.53
N SER A 170 -15.31 -5.86 37.94
CA SER A 170 -16.28 -6.07 39.01
C SER A 170 -15.88 -7.30 39.83
N GLY A 171 -15.33 -7.09 41.04
CA GLY A 171 -14.79 -8.17 41.86
C GLY A 171 -13.70 -8.97 41.15
N SER A 172 -13.87 -10.28 41.02
CA SER A 172 -12.93 -11.17 40.30
C SER A 172 -13.20 -11.26 38.80
N THR A 173 -14.14 -10.48 38.26
CA THR A 173 -14.49 -10.53 36.85
C THR A 173 -14.03 -9.29 36.11
N ILE A 174 -13.60 -9.47 34.84
CA ILE A 174 -13.31 -8.39 33.93
C ILE A 174 -14.10 -8.57 32.62
N THR A 175 -14.76 -7.51 32.19
CA THR A 175 -15.41 -7.48 30.87
C THR A 175 -14.51 -6.77 29.89
N LEU A 176 -13.92 -7.52 28.97
CA LEU A 176 -13.10 -6.98 27.87
C LEU A 176 -14.00 -6.27 26.87
N THR A 177 -13.52 -5.13 26.35
CA THR A 177 -14.28 -4.28 25.44
C THR A 177 -13.59 -4.18 24.08
N ALA A 178 -14.35 -3.84 23.04
CA ALA A 178 -13.87 -3.70 21.69
C ALA A 178 -12.87 -2.51 21.56
N PRO A 179 -11.63 -2.74 21.15
CA PRO A 179 -10.63 -1.68 20.98
C PRO A 179 -10.90 -0.79 19.76
N ILE A 180 -11.60 -1.33 18.77
CA ILE A 180 -12.03 -0.64 17.54
C ILE A 180 -13.50 -0.95 17.25
N ALA A 181 -14.15 -0.11 16.45
CA ALA A 181 -15.41 -0.45 15.81
C ALA A 181 -15.12 -1.39 14.62
N GLY A 182 -16.01 -2.36 14.38
CA GLY A 182 -15.83 -3.30 13.27
C GLY A 182 -16.71 -4.54 13.42
N VAL A 183 -16.36 -5.59 12.70
CA VAL A 183 -17.05 -6.88 12.70
C VAL A 183 -16.19 -7.92 13.39
N VAL A 184 -16.80 -8.74 14.24
CA VAL A 184 -16.16 -9.90 14.86
C VAL A 184 -15.95 -10.97 13.79
N LEU A 185 -14.70 -11.27 13.47
CA LEU A 185 -14.36 -12.27 12.44
C LEU A 185 -14.39 -13.68 13.00
N ASP A 186 -13.95 -13.83 14.26
CA ASP A 186 -13.76 -15.13 14.87
C ASP A 186 -13.87 -15.01 16.38
N SER A 187 -14.36 -16.08 17.02
CA SER A 187 -14.41 -16.26 18.46
C SER A 187 -13.79 -17.62 18.81
N ALA A 188 -12.60 -17.57 19.39
CA ALA A 188 -11.82 -18.77 19.71
C ALA A 188 -12.18 -19.39 21.07
N ALA A 189 -12.95 -18.69 21.92
CA ALA A 189 -13.29 -19.17 23.25
C ALA A 189 -14.80 -19.10 23.50
N GLY A 190 -15.34 -20.16 24.11
CA GLY A 190 -16.74 -20.31 24.49
C GLY A 190 -16.99 -20.10 25.99
N PRO A 191 -18.26 -19.83 26.37
CA PRO A 191 -18.63 -19.77 27.80
C PRO A 191 -18.30 -21.09 28.51
N GLY A 192 -17.70 -21.03 29.70
CA GLY A 192 -17.26 -22.19 30.49
C GLY A 192 -15.85 -22.69 30.13
N GLU A 193 -15.18 -22.09 29.16
CA GLU A 193 -13.82 -22.45 28.75
C GLU A 193 -12.76 -21.75 29.60
N ARG A 194 -11.70 -22.48 29.96
CA ARG A 194 -10.51 -21.92 30.60
C ARG A 194 -9.56 -21.35 29.54
N VAL A 195 -9.03 -20.19 29.85
CA VAL A 195 -8.12 -19.47 28.98
C VAL A 195 -6.84 -19.09 29.71
N ASP A 196 -5.73 -19.14 29.04
CA ASP A 196 -4.42 -18.73 29.55
C ASP A 196 -4.10 -17.28 29.13
N ALA A 197 -3.13 -16.69 29.84
CA ALA A 197 -2.63 -15.37 29.51
C ALA A 197 -2.09 -15.32 28.07
N GLY A 198 -2.51 -14.33 27.31
CA GLY A 198 -2.10 -14.15 25.91
C GLY A 198 -2.93 -14.96 24.90
N MET A 199 -3.83 -15.84 25.33
CA MET A 199 -4.71 -16.58 24.43
C MET A 199 -5.62 -15.60 23.69
N ALA A 200 -5.67 -15.71 22.35
CA ALA A 200 -6.57 -14.92 21.51
C ALA A 200 -8.03 -15.38 21.75
N LEU A 201 -8.90 -14.46 22.12
CA LEU A 201 -10.31 -14.75 22.38
C LEU A 201 -11.20 -14.38 21.22
N LEU A 202 -10.97 -13.18 20.66
CA LEU A 202 -11.79 -12.61 19.61
C LEU A 202 -10.89 -11.88 18.60
N LYS A 203 -11.32 -11.87 17.34
CA LYS A 203 -10.68 -11.12 16.28
C LYS A 203 -11.68 -10.15 15.68
N ILE A 204 -11.40 -8.85 15.76
CA ILE A 204 -12.25 -7.77 15.25
C ILE A 204 -11.56 -7.11 14.09
N ALA A 205 -12.32 -6.82 13.02
CA ALA A 205 -11.80 -6.15 11.86
C ALA A 205 -12.68 -4.95 11.44
N ASP A 206 -12.01 -3.88 11.05
CA ASP A 206 -12.62 -2.75 10.36
C ASP A 206 -12.71 -3.08 8.87
N LEU A 207 -13.91 -3.49 8.42
CA LEU A 207 -14.16 -3.87 7.03
C LEU A 207 -14.26 -2.67 6.07
N SER A 208 -14.23 -1.43 6.58
CA SER A 208 -14.20 -0.24 5.72
C SER A 208 -12.86 -0.06 5.01
N LYS A 209 -11.84 -0.74 5.50
CA LYS A 209 -10.46 -0.68 4.98
C LYS A 209 -10.07 -2.04 4.42
N LEU A 210 -10.23 -2.20 3.14
CA LEU A 210 -9.81 -3.39 2.43
C LEU A 210 -8.45 -3.18 1.76
N ALA A 211 -7.74 -4.26 1.56
CA ALA A 211 -6.53 -4.31 0.76
C ALA A 211 -6.66 -5.42 -0.29
N LEU A 212 -5.89 -5.29 -1.34
CA LEU A 212 -5.78 -6.28 -2.39
C LEU A 212 -4.35 -6.81 -2.42
N GLU A 213 -4.19 -8.10 -2.44
CA GLU A 213 -2.91 -8.77 -2.65
C GLU A 213 -2.90 -9.40 -4.04
N ILE A 214 -1.94 -8.97 -4.85
CA ILE A 214 -1.80 -9.32 -6.25
C ILE A 214 -0.45 -10.02 -6.42
N PRO A 215 -0.43 -11.35 -6.62
CA PRO A 215 0.80 -12.06 -6.93
C PRO A 215 1.23 -11.75 -8.37
N LEU A 216 2.44 -11.24 -8.54
CA LEU A 216 3.04 -10.86 -9.82
C LEU A 216 4.29 -11.68 -10.06
N SER A 217 4.52 -12.11 -11.30
CA SER A 217 5.84 -12.62 -11.66
C SER A 217 6.89 -11.52 -11.57
N THR A 218 8.16 -11.88 -11.46
CA THR A 218 9.25 -10.89 -11.40
C THR A 218 9.30 -9.97 -12.61
N ALA A 219 8.92 -10.49 -13.78
CA ALA A 219 8.84 -9.69 -15.01
C ALA A 219 7.69 -8.67 -14.97
N GLN A 220 6.53 -9.07 -14.44
CA GLN A 220 5.35 -8.20 -14.27
C GLN A 220 5.59 -7.14 -13.19
N ALA A 221 6.22 -7.52 -12.07
CA ALA A 221 6.53 -6.60 -10.99
C ALA A 221 7.43 -5.43 -11.41
N ARG A 222 8.30 -5.63 -12.41
CA ARG A 222 9.14 -4.56 -12.97
C ARG A 222 8.34 -3.49 -13.73
N GLN A 223 7.13 -3.80 -14.15
CA GLN A 223 6.25 -2.90 -14.91
C GLN A 223 5.22 -2.19 -14.01
N VAL A 224 5.11 -2.61 -12.76
CA VAL A 224 4.15 -2.06 -11.79
C VAL A 224 4.83 -1.04 -10.90
N VAL A 225 4.18 0.10 -10.70
CA VAL A 225 4.71 1.22 -9.91
C VAL A 225 3.80 1.50 -8.73
N VAL A 226 4.38 1.84 -7.58
CA VAL A 226 3.63 2.33 -6.42
C VAL A 226 2.84 3.58 -6.80
N GLY A 227 1.57 3.65 -6.38
CA GLY A 227 0.62 4.70 -6.78
C GLY A 227 -0.22 4.38 -8.02
N GLN A 228 0.12 3.33 -8.77
CA GLN A 228 -0.62 2.90 -9.96
C GLN A 228 -2.07 2.55 -9.60
N ALA A 229 -3.01 2.97 -10.43
CA ALA A 229 -4.42 2.69 -10.23
C ALA A 229 -4.73 1.21 -10.47
N VAL A 230 -5.59 0.68 -9.60
CA VAL A 230 -6.12 -0.68 -9.68
C VAL A 230 -7.63 -0.59 -9.77
N THR A 231 -8.22 -1.30 -10.71
CA THR A 231 -9.67 -1.45 -10.84
C THR A 231 -10.01 -2.93 -10.86
N MET A 232 -11.26 -3.26 -10.64
CA MET A 232 -11.75 -4.64 -10.74
C MET A 232 -12.62 -4.82 -11.98
N ALA A 233 -12.54 -6.02 -12.59
CA ALA A 233 -13.33 -6.32 -13.78
C ALA A 233 -14.84 -6.37 -13.48
N ASP A 234 -15.20 -6.90 -12.30
CA ASP A 234 -16.59 -7.23 -11.95
C ASP A 234 -17.16 -6.35 -10.83
N SER A 235 -16.52 -5.21 -10.52
CA SER A 235 -16.94 -4.34 -9.41
C SER A 235 -16.53 -2.90 -9.67
N THR A 236 -17.28 -1.95 -9.09
CA THR A 236 -16.93 -0.52 -9.08
C THR A 236 -15.80 -0.18 -8.09
N ALA A 237 -15.31 -1.17 -7.36
CA ALA A 237 -14.23 -0.98 -6.42
C ALA A 237 -12.93 -0.62 -7.15
N SER A 238 -12.21 0.33 -6.59
CA SER A 238 -10.96 0.82 -7.14
C SER A 238 -9.95 1.09 -6.03
N GLY A 239 -8.70 1.20 -6.41
CA GLY A 239 -7.64 1.42 -5.45
C GLY A 239 -6.34 1.85 -6.10
N ARG A 240 -5.27 1.82 -5.31
CA ARG A 240 -3.91 2.13 -5.76
C ARG A 240 -2.91 1.17 -5.15
N ILE A 241 -1.88 0.82 -5.91
CA ILE A 241 -0.75 0.07 -5.39
C ILE A 241 -0.06 0.89 -4.28
N THR A 242 0.03 0.32 -3.09
CA THR A 242 0.66 0.95 -1.92
C THR A 242 2.06 0.44 -1.68
N ALA A 243 2.34 -0.81 -2.04
CA ALA A 243 3.66 -1.41 -1.87
C ALA A 243 3.86 -2.60 -2.81
N LEU A 244 5.13 -2.82 -3.17
CA LEU A 244 5.62 -4.08 -3.73
C LEU A 244 6.49 -4.72 -2.65
N LEU A 245 6.14 -5.93 -2.21
CA LEU A 245 6.92 -6.62 -1.19
C LEU A 245 8.20 -7.18 -1.82
N PRO A 246 9.37 -6.90 -1.24
CA PRO A 246 10.65 -7.28 -1.85
C PRO A 246 10.96 -8.79 -1.74
N GLN A 247 10.11 -9.54 -1.06
CA GLN A 247 10.28 -10.98 -0.86
C GLN A 247 9.40 -11.76 -1.85
N LEU A 248 9.98 -12.82 -2.41
CA LEU A 248 9.21 -13.80 -3.17
C LEU A 248 8.44 -14.69 -2.20
N ASN A 249 7.17 -14.94 -2.51
CA ASN A 249 6.36 -15.90 -1.78
C ASN A 249 6.74 -17.35 -2.19
N ALA A 250 6.07 -18.34 -1.58
CA ALA A 250 6.28 -19.75 -1.87
C ALA A 250 6.08 -20.11 -3.37
N SER A 251 5.30 -19.33 -4.10
CA SER A 251 5.07 -19.46 -5.54
C SER A 251 6.06 -18.68 -6.41
N GLN A 252 7.15 -18.16 -5.83
CA GLN A 252 8.16 -17.34 -6.50
C GLN A 252 7.59 -16.09 -7.16
N SER A 253 6.54 -15.53 -6.61
CA SER A 253 5.92 -14.29 -7.06
C SER A 253 6.17 -13.14 -6.09
N VAL A 254 6.31 -11.94 -6.65
CA VAL A 254 6.36 -10.68 -5.91
C VAL A 254 4.93 -10.32 -5.54
N LEU A 255 4.68 -10.03 -4.27
CA LEU A 255 3.35 -9.64 -3.83
C LEU A 255 3.20 -8.12 -3.92
N ALA A 256 2.32 -7.66 -4.80
CA ALA A 256 1.89 -6.27 -4.82
C ALA A 256 0.69 -6.10 -3.89
N ARG A 257 0.74 -5.07 -3.05
CA ARG A 257 -0.37 -4.71 -2.16
C ARG A 257 -0.98 -3.39 -2.65
N ALA A 258 -2.31 -3.39 -2.76
CA ALA A 258 -3.07 -2.18 -3.09
C ALA A 258 -4.05 -1.85 -1.97
N SER A 259 -4.29 -0.57 -1.70
CA SER A 259 -5.46 -0.13 -0.96
C SER A 259 -6.70 -0.32 -1.83
N LEU A 260 -7.82 -0.60 -1.21
CA LEU A 260 -9.06 -0.85 -1.91
C LEU A 260 -10.19 -0.04 -1.28
N ALA A 261 -10.89 0.74 -2.08
CA ALA A 261 -12.14 1.38 -1.72
C ALA A 261 -13.29 0.59 -2.36
N ASP A 262 -14.20 0.11 -1.52
CA ASP A 262 -15.41 -0.59 -1.94
C ASP A 262 -16.63 0.21 -1.50
N PRO A 263 -17.13 1.15 -2.35
CA PRO A 263 -18.23 2.02 -1.99
C PRO A 263 -19.57 1.27 -1.84
N GLN A 264 -19.67 0.06 -2.39
CA GLN A 264 -20.89 -0.76 -2.30
C GLN A 264 -20.84 -1.77 -1.13
N GLY A 265 -19.68 -1.98 -0.52
CA GLY A 265 -19.51 -2.94 0.58
C GLY A 265 -19.77 -4.40 0.20
N LEU A 266 -19.59 -4.76 -1.07
CA LEU A 266 -19.87 -6.09 -1.61
C LEU A 266 -18.70 -7.06 -1.46
N LEU A 267 -17.49 -6.53 -1.33
CA LEU A 267 -16.29 -7.34 -1.25
C LEU A 267 -16.08 -7.91 0.16
N ARG A 268 -15.60 -9.13 0.21
CA ARG A 268 -15.34 -9.83 1.46
C ARG A 268 -13.85 -10.21 1.57
N PRO A 269 -13.24 -10.06 2.75
CA PRO A 269 -11.90 -10.58 3.00
C PRO A 269 -11.83 -12.07 2.66
N GLY A 270 -10.77 -12.46 1.95
CA GLY A 270 -10.59 -13.83 1.47
C GLY A 270 -11.12 -14.09 0.05
N GLN A 271 -11.94 -13.20 -0.51
CA GLN A 271 -12.48 -13.32 -1.86
C GLN A 271 -11.37 -13.20 -2.91
N SER A 272 -11.41 -14.09 -3.90
CA SER A 272 -10.58 -14.00 -5.11
C SER A 272 -11.30 -13.16 -6.15
N VAL A 273 -10.56 -12.22 -6.75
CA VAL A 273 -11.07 -11.25 -7.74
C VAL A 273 -10.07 -11.07 -8.87
N GLN A 274 -10.53 -10.51 -9.99
CA GLN A 274 -9.67 -10.12 -11.10
C GLN A 274 -9.36 -8.62 -10.98
N ALA A 275 -8.10 -8.29 -10.68
CA ALA A 275 -7.63 -6.94 -10.61
C ALA A 275 -7.06 -6.51 -11.97
N SER A 276 -7.47 -5.36 -12.44
CA SER A 276 -6.93 -4.73 -13.63
C SER A 276 -5.98 -3.60 -13.21
N LEU A 277 -4.74 -3.68 -13.63
CA LEU A 277 -3.76 -2.63 -13.43
C LEU A 277 -3.75 -1.73 -14.68
N ALA A 278 -3.96 -0.44 -14.51
CA ALA A 278 -3.81 0.52 -15.60
C ALA A 278 -2.38 0.36 -16.15
N GLY A 279 -2.25 0.01 -17.43
CA GLY A 279 -0.94 -0.09 -18.05
C GLY A 279 -0.19 1.22 -17.88
N LEU A 280 1.12 1.15 -17.73
CA LEU A 280 1.97 2.32 -17.95
C LEU A 280 1.75 2.70 -19.42
N GLN A 281 0.78 3.57 -19.67
CA GLN A 281 0.68 4.18 -20.99
C GLN A 281 1.98 4.95 -21.19
N SER A 282 2.83 4.43 -22.06
CA SER A 282 3.78 5.30 -22.71
C SER A 282 2.92 6.42 -23.29
N ALA A 283 3.04 7.63 -22.76
CA ALA A 283 2.22 8.80 -23.13
C ALA A 283 2.29 9.16 -24.64
N GLN A 284 2.87 8.29 -25.46
CA GLN A 284 3.15 8.46 -26.87
C GLN A 284 2.85 7.21 -27.73
N ALA A 285 2.16 6.20 -27.19
CA ALA A 285 1.71 5.11 -28.05
C ALA A 285 0.50 5.55 -28.88
N LEU A 286 0.62 5.49 -30.20
CA LEU A 286 -0.45 5.79 -31.14
C LEU A 286 -1.00 4.49 -31.73
N SER A 287 -2.31 4.48 -31.92
CA SER A 287 -3.01 3.37 -32.54
C SER A 287 -3.03 3.55 -34.05
N VAL A 288 -2.55 2.56 -34.79
CA VAL A 288 -2.60 2.51 -36.23
C VAL A 288 -3.23 1.18 -36.67
N PRO A 289 -3.95 1.11 -37.81
CA PRO A 289 -4.40 -0.17 -38.35
C PRO A 289 -3.22 -1.12 -38.56
N SER A 290 -3.37 -2.41 -38.23
CA SER A 290 -2.29 -3.40 -38.35
C SER A 290 -1.77 -3.52 -39.82
N ALA A 291 -2.63 -3.21 -40.81
CA ALA A 291 -2.28 -3.17 -42.20
C ALA A 291 -1.29 -2.06 -42.59
N ALA A 292 -1.07 -1.06 -41.74
CA ALA A 292 -0.10 0.01 -41.96
C ALA A 292 1.34 -0.39 -41.61
N LEU A 293 1.53 -1.50 -40.86
CA LEU A 293 2.85 -1.97 -40.44
C LEU A 293 3.59 -2.66 -41.56
N VAL A 294 4.84 -2.26 -41.77
CA VAL A 294 5.77 -2.87 -42.72
C VAL A 294 7.01 -3.32 -41.95
N TRP A 295 7.47 -4.51 -42.30
CA TRP A 295 8.68 -5.07 -41.69
C TRP A 295 9.83 -5.01 -42.71
N LYS A 296 10.96 -4.46 -42.28
CA LYS A 296 12.23 -4.49 -43.01
C LYS A 296 13.30 -5.03 -42.07
N LEU A 297 13.90 -6.15 -42.40
CA LEU A 297 14.75 -6.91 -41.51
C LEU A 297 14.00 -7.23 -40.21
N ASN A 298 14.44 -6.73 -39.07
CA ASN A 298 13.82 -6.97 -37.77
C ASN A 298 13.16 -5.70 -37.16
N ALA A 299 12.95 -4.66 -37.97
CA ALA A 299 12.39 -3.38 -37.55
C ALA A 299 11.02 -3.12 -38.21
N ALA A 300 10.09 -2.57 -37.40
CA ALA A 300 8.77 -2.17 -37.87
C ALA A 300 8.81 -0.72 -38.38
N TYR A 301 8.14 -0.47 -39.49
CA TYR A 301 8.01 0.85 -40.11
C TYR A 301 6.55 1.15 -40.45
N VAL A 302 6.22 2.43 -40.50
CA VAL A 302 4.98 2.93 -41.09
C VAL A 302 5.32 4.02 -42.13
N PHE A 303 4.52 4.12 -43.18
CA PHE A 303 4.68 5.18 -44.17
C PHE A 303 3.84 6.38 -43.73
N VAL A 304 4.52 7.45 -43.29
CA VAL A 304 3.89 8.71 -42.91
C VAL A 304 3.71 9.60 -44.10
N GLU A 305 2.50 10.12 -44.29
CA GLU A 305 2.19 11.08 -45.33
C GLU A 305 2.81 12.43 -45.01
N THR A 306 3.56 12.98 -45.97
CA THR A 306 4.16 14.31 -45.91
C THR A 306 3.72 15.15 -47.13
N ALA A 307 4.05 16.43 -47.14
CA ALA A 307 3.71 17.32 -48.26
C ALA A 307 4.34 16.87 -49.59
N GLN A 308 5.41 16.07 -49.54
CA GLN A 308 6.18 15.64 -50.74
C GLN A 308 5.96 14.17 -51.09
N GLY A 309 5.17 13.42 -50.33
CA GLY A 309 4.93 12.00 -50.57
C GLY A 309 4.86 11.21 -49.24
N PHE A 310 5.54 10.07 -49.18
CA PHE A 310 5.55 9.20 -48.00
C PHE A 310 6.96 8.98 -47.46
N THR A 311 7.11 9.05 -46.17
CA THR A 311 8.38 8.80 -45.48
C THR A 311 8.28 7.54 -44.61
N PRO A 312 9.14 6.52 -44.87
CA PRO A 312 9.20 5.33 -44.01
C PRO A 312 9.75 5.73 -42.63
N THR A 313 8.92 5.71 -41.65
CA THR A 313 9.26 6.09 -40.27
C THR A 313 9.40 4.85 -39.43
N PRO A 314 10.55 4.61 -38.76
CA PRO A 314 10.73 3.49 -37.86
C PRO A 314 9.87 3.68 -36.64
N VAL A 315 9.16 2.62 -36.22
CA VAL A 315 8.30 2.64 -35.07
C VAL A 315 8.62 1.44 -34.17
N ARG A 316 8.46 1.63 -32.87
CA ARG A 316 8.54 0.53 -31.92
C ARG A 316 7.14 -0.04 -31.70
N LEU A 317 6.95 -1.29 -32.06
CA LEU A 317 5.69 -2.00 -31.79
C LEU A 317 5.56 -2.25 -30.28
N VAL A 318 4.50 -1.70 -29.68
CA VAL A 318 4.16 -1.91 -28.28
C VAL A 318 3.25 -3.11 -28.17
N ARG A 319 2.25 -3.20 -29.07
CA ARG A 319 1.25 -4.27 -29.10
C ARG A 319 0.62 -4.37 -30.47
N GLN A 320 0.17 -5.57 -30.84
CA GLN A 320 -0.57 -5.81 -32.08
C GLN A 320 -1.68 -6.83 -31.85
N ASN A 321 -2.83 -6.57 -32.48
CA ASN A 321 -3.90 -7.54 -32.65
C ASN A 321 -4.26 -7.63 -34.17
N ALA A 322 -5.28 -8.41 -34.48
CA ALA A 322 -5.66 -8.63 -35.90
C ALA A 322 -6.10 -7.34 -36.63
N ARG A 323 -6.54 -6.29 -35.93
CA ARG A 323 -7.08 -5.06 -36.54
C ARG A 323 -6.23 -3.83 -36.29
N VAL A 324 -5.56 -3.75 -35.15
CA VAL A 324 -4.91 -2.53 -34.66
C VAL A 324 -3.54 -2.87 -34.08
N ALA A 325 -2.57 -2.02 -34.35
CA ALA A 325 -1.25 -2.03 -33.72
C ALA A 325 -1.01 -0.73 -32.96
N GLU A 326 -0.48 -0.86 -31.76
CA GLU A 326 -0.02 0.26 -30.95
C GLU A 326 1.47 0.45 -31.16
N VAL A 327 1.85 1.64 -31.61
CA VAL A 327 3.24 1.97 -31.93
C VAL A 327 3.70 3.22 -31.19
N SER A 328 4.97 3.25 -30.83
CA SER A 328 5.63 4.45 -30.29
C SER A 328 6.70 4.94 -31.27
N GLY A 329 7.04 6.23 -31.19
CA GLY A 329 7.98 6.87 -32.11
C GLY A 329 7.31 7.62 -33.29
N LEU A 330 5.99 7.77 -33.25
CA LEU A 330 5.20 8.51 -34.23
C LEU A 330 4.66 9.80 -33.61
N ALA A 331 4.60 10.89 -34.35
CA ALA A 331 4.01 12.14 -33.87
C ALA A 331 2.47 12.05 -33.84
N ALA A 332 1.84 12.62 -32.81
CA ALA A 332 0.38 12.66 -32.72
C ALA A 332 -0.24 13.39 -33.96
N GLY A 333 -1.31 12.81 -34.51
CA GLY A 333 -1.97 13.36 -35.69
C GLY A 333 -1.32 12.99 -37.00
N SER A 334 -0.21 12.23 -37.04
CA SER A 334 0.39 11.74 -38.26
C SER A 334 -0.61 10.91 -39.07
N ARG A 335 -0.65 11.12 -40.37
CA ARG A 335 -1.43 10.31 -41.32
C ARG A 335 -0.55 9.18 -41.86
N VAL A 336 -0.98 7.94 -41.69
CA VAL A 336 -0.23 6.76 -42.13
C VAL A 336 -0.97 6.03 -43.24
N ALA A 337 -0.23 5.48 -44.20
CA ALA A 337 -0.79 4.67 -45.28
C ALA A 337 -1.35 3.35 -44.70
N VAL A 338 -2.62 3.03 -45.02
CA VAL A 338 -3.32 1.82 -44.59
C VAL A 338 -3.72 0.90 -45.71
N LYS A 339 -3.78 1.44 -46.98
CA LYS A 339 -3.90 0.66 -48.21
C LYS A 339 -2.82 1.09 -49.20
N GLY A 340 -2.47 0.23 -50.15
CA GLY A 340 -1.37 0.48 -51.07
C GLY A 340 0.02 0.37 -50.44
N VAL A 341 0.12 -0.12 -49.21
CA VAL A 341 1.35 -0.23 -48.43
C VAL A 341 2.37 -1.15 -49.09
N ALA A 342 1.93 -2.20 -49.79
CA ALA A 342 2.79 -3.11 -50.53
C ALA A 342 3.51 -2.40 -51.69
N ALA A 343 2.82 -1.51 -52.41
CA ALA A 343 3.42 -0.72 -53.49
C ALA A 343 4.47 0.28 -52.95
N LEU A 344 4.17 0.92 -51.81
CA LEU A 344 5.14 1.79 -51.13
C LEU A 344 6.35 1.01 -50.63
N LYS A 345 6.16 -0.22 -50.16
CA LYS A 345 7.25 -1.09 -49.72
C LYS A 345 8.14 -1.50 -50.88
N ALA A 346 7.57 -1.93 -52.01
CA ALA A 346 8.31 -2.31 -53.20
C ALA A 346 9.15 -1.11 -53.72
N GLN A 347 8.55 0.06 -53.81
CA GLN A 347 9.26 1.28 -54.23
C GLN A 347 10.38 1.67 -53.25
N TRP A 348 10.18 1.46 -51.92
CA TRP A 348 11.19 1.75 -50.89
C TRP A 348 12.34 0.75 -50.90
N LEU A 349 12.09 -0.50 -51.25
CA LEU A 349 13.10 -1.56 -51.24
C LEU A 349 13.83 -1.65 -52.61
N GLY A 350 13.33 -0.94 -53.64
CA GLY A 350 13.89 -1.00 -54.97
C GLY A 350 13.55 -2.27 -55.73
N GLU A 351 12.45 -2.94 -55.34
CA GLU A 351 11.92 -4.15 -55.98
C GLU A 351 10.86 -3.82 -57.03
#